data_b65a1a495bff86034c94d65cbacaf286
#
_entry.id   b65a1a495bff86034c94d65cbacaf286
#
_cell.length_a   1.000
_cell.length_b   1.000
_cell.length_c   1.000
_cell.angle_alpha   90.00
_cell.angle_beta   90.00
_cell.angle_gamma   90.00
#
_symmetry.space_group_name_H-M   'P 1'
#
loop_
_entity.id
_entity.type
_entity.pdbx_description
1 polymer ?
#
loop_
_entity_poly.entity_id
_entity_poly.type
_entity_poly.pdbx_seq_one_letter_code
_entity_poly.pdbx_strand_id
1 'polypeptide(L)'
;MSFFDNFDVRQIENIELLAKQVVEGFIIGLHKSPFHGFSVEFAEHRLYNPGESTKDIDWKVYARSDKMFTKKFEEETNLRCQIIIDTSSSMYFPVQENGKGLNKLQFSALAAASIMNLLKKQRDAFGLSIFDNDVRIHTKCRSATSHYRLLLTYLDGLIKDTKQNKTTSTAKALHQLADNIHRRSLVIIFSDMFDGNDNNKDLFAALQHLKYAKHEVILFHVTDKKHELDFEYENRPYLFVDMESGEEIKLQHHQVKELYVEKVLKYKEELKMKCLQYKIEFIEADINEGFVPILQNYMVKRNKMK
;
A
#
# COMPACT_ATOMS: atom_id res chain seq x y z
N MET A 1 -11.89 10.95 -16.70
CA MET A 1 -10.71 11.79 -16.41
C MET A 1 -10.36 11.53 -14.97
N SER A 2 -9.27 10.79 -14.72
CA SER A 2 -8.80 10.49 -13.36
C SER A 2 -8.31 11.79 -12.70
N PHE A 3 -8.53 11.94 -11.40
CA PHE A 3 -7.98 13.06 -10.60
C PHE A 3 -6.44 13.21 -10.79
N PHE A 4 -5.79 12.15 -11.25
CA PHE A 4 -4.34 12.04 -11.41
C PHE A 4 -3.82 12.35 -12.83
N ASP A 5 -4.67 12.48 -13.86
CA ASP A 5 -4.22 12.75 -15.24
C ASP A 5 -3.49 14.10 -15.37
N ASN A 6 -3.71 15.03 -14.43
CA ASN A 6 -3.08 16.34 -14.36
C ASN A 6 -2.22 16.54 -13.11
N PHE A 7 -1.92 15.46 -12.36
CA PHE A 7 -1.18 15.56 -11.12
C PHE A 7 0.31 15.79 -11.40
N ASP A 8 0.81 16.97 -11.06
CA ASP A 8 2.25 17.29 -11.17
C ASP A 8 2.95 16.90 -9.86
N VAL A 9 3.81 15.88 -9.93
CA VAL A 9 4.57 15.38 -8.77
C VAL A 9 5.45 16.46 -8.15
N ARG A 10 5.88 17.46 -8.94
CA ARG A 10 6.67 18.60 -8.44
C ARG A 10 5.89 19.49 -7.49
N GLN A 11 4.56 19.42 -7.50
CA GLN A 11 3.67 20.16 -6.59
C GLN A 11 3.39 19.41 -5.28
N ILE A 12 4.00 18.23 -5.06
CA ILE A 12 3.92 17.53 -3.78
C ILE A 12 4.80 18.25 -2.76
N GLU A 13 4.34 19.40 -2.28
CA GLU A 13 5.01 20.10 -1.19
C GLU A 13 4.76 19.41 0.17
N ASN A 14 3.67 18.65 0.30
CA ASN A 14 3.29 18.03 1.56
C ASN A 14 2.51 16.73 1.38
N ILE A 15 3.21 15.60 1.51
CA ILE A 15 2.63 14.26 1.42
C ILE A 15 1.51 14.03 2.47
N GLU A 16 1.60 14.65 3.66
CA GLU A 16 0.56 14.52 4.69
C GLU A 16 -0.76 15.15 4.24
N LEU A 17 -0.69 16.32 3.60
CA LEU A 17 -1.86 17.01 3.09
C LEU A 17 -2.53 16.20 1.98
N LEU A 18 -1.75 15.69 1.05
CA LEU A 18 -2.25 14.82 -0.03
C LEU A 18 -2.89 13.54 0.50
N ALA A 19 -2.24 12.85 1.42
CA ALA A 19 -2.78 11.66 2.04
C ALA A 19 -4.13 11.95 2.76
N LYS A 20 -4.25 13.11 3.40
CA LYS A 20 -5.53 13.55 3.99
C LYS A 20 -6.60 13.79 2.93
N GLN A 21 -6.27 14.49 1.85
CA GLN A 21 -7.20 14.77 0.76
C GLN A 21 -7.69 13.49 0.08
N VAL A 22 -6.79 12.53 -0.17
CA VAL A 22 -7.14 11.21 -0.72
C VAL A 22 -8.11 10.47 0.20
N VAL A 23 -7.85 10.45 1.51
CA VAL A 23 -8.72 9.79 2.49
C VAL A 23 -10.06 10.51 2.63
N GLU A 24 -10.08 11.83 2.66
CA GLU A 24 -11.32 12.62 2.74
C GLU A 24 -12.17 12.44 1.48
N GLY A 25 -11.57 12.51 0.31
CA GLY A 25 -12.26 12.24 -0.96
C GLY A 25 -12.82 10.84 -1.03
N PHE A 26 -12.10 9.85 -0.53
CA PHE A 26 -12.55 8.46 -0.42
C PHE A 26 -13.75 8.33 0.53
N ILE A 27 -13.70 8.91 1.73
CA ILE A 27 -14.79 8.88 2.70
C ILE A 27 -16.05 9.57 2.14
N ILE A 28 -15.91 10.74 1.50
CA ILE A 28 -17.03 11.44 0.85
C ILE A 28 -17.61 10.59 -0.28
N GLY A 29 -16.77 9.91 -1.04
CA GLY A 29 -17.20 8.99 -2.10
C GLY A 29 -18.00 7.81 -1.56
N LEU A 30 -17.59 7.24 -0.42
CA LEU A 30 -18.32 6.16 0.26
C LEU A 30 -19.72 6.60 0.70
N HIS A 31 -19.89 7.80 1.22
CA HIS A 31 -21.21 8.32 1.64
C HIS A 31 -22.18 8.51 0.47
N LYS A 32 -21.69 8.67 -0.75
CA LYS A 32 -22.51 8.77 -1.98
C LYS A 32 -22.77 7.42 -2.65
N SER A 33 -22.09 6.36 -2.22
CA SER A 33 -22.23 5.02 -2.77
C SER A 33 -23.32 4.23 -2.03
N PRO A 34 -24.09 3.36 -2.71
CA PRO A 34 -25.04 2.45 -2.06
C PRO A 34 -24.37 1.42 -1.13
N PHE A 35 -23.06 1.36 -1.06
CA PHE A 35 -22.31 0.59 -0.05
C PHE A 35 -22.38 1.26 1.33
N HIS A 36 -23.59 1.44 1.86
CA HIS A 36 -23.88 1.89 3.22
C HIS A 36 -23.54 0.77 4.22
N GLY A 37 -22.29 0.61 4.57
CA GLY A 37 -21.83 -0.38 5.55
C GLY A 37 -20.48 -0.02 6.16
N PHE A 38 -19.80 0.95 5.61
CA PHE A 38 -18.51 1.43 6.11
C PHE A 38 -18.69 2.70 6.93
N SER A 39 -19.47 2.60 8.01
CA SER A 39 -19.43 3.62 9.04
C SER A 39 -18.05 3.55 9.69
N VAL A 40 -17.28 4.64 9.64
CA VAL A 40 -16.26 4.92 10.64
C VAL A 40 -17.06 5.14 11.91
N GLU A 41 -17.28 4.08 12.69
CA GLU A 41 -18.13 4.11 13.85
C GLU A 41 -17.65 5.17 14.82
N PHE A 42 -18.45 6.21 14.96
CA PHE A 42 -18.46 7.05 16.13
C PHE A 42 -18.68 6.10 17.32
N ALA A 43 -17.84 6.22 18.35
CA ALA A 43 -18.03 5.53 19.60
C ALA A 43 -19.48 5.76 20.06
N GLU A 44 -20.30 4.73 20.15
CA GLU A 44 -21.64 4.84 20.70
C GLU A 44 -21.52 5.25 22.14
N HIS A 45 -22.23 6.30 22.52
CA HIS A 45 -22.40 6.66 23.91
C HIS A 45 -23.33 5.63 24.56
N ARG A 46 -22.80 4.79 25.42
CA ARG A 46 -23.60 3.89 26.24
C ARG A 46 -24.03 4.59 27.52
N LEU A 47 -25.28 4.42 27.93
CA LEU A 47 -25.74 4.88 29.25
C LEU A 47 -24.87 4.29 30.35
N TYR A 48 -24.41 5.12 31.28
CA TYR A 48 -23.65 4.72 32.45
C TYR A 48 -24.51 3.84 33.36
N ASN A 49 -23.99 2.70 33.77
CA ASN A 49 -24.60 1.87 34.76
C ASN A 49 -23.95 2.10 36.13
N PRO A 50 -24.72 2.25 37.23
CA PRO A 50 -24.17 2.40 38.58
C PRO A 50 -23.23 1.23 38.91
N GLY A 51 -22.00 1.55 39.32
CA GLY A 51 -20.95 0.56 39.63
C GLY A 51 -19.80 0.49 38.60
N GLU A 52 -19.93 1.13 37.44
CA GLU A 52 -18.83 1.26 36.45
C GLU A 52 -17.86 2.40 36.85
N SER A 53 -16.66 2.38 36.25
CA SER A 53 -15.66 3.42 36.47
C SER A 53 -16.14 4.81 36.03
N THR A 54 -16.08 5.78 36.90
CA THR A 54 -16.45 7.18 36.60
C THR A 54 -15.44 7.91 35.72
N LYS A 55 -14.26 7.33 35.48
CA LYS A 55 -13.20 7.94 34.65
C LYS A 55 -13.60 8.09 33.19
N ASP A 56 -14.50 7.22 32.72
CA ASP A 56 -14.89 7.15 31.31
C ASP A 56 -16.21 7.87 31.02
N ILE A 57 -16.75 8.61 32.00
CA ILE A 57 -17.97 9.40 31.81
C ILE A 57 -17.67 10.60 30.90
N ASP A 58 -18.53 10.81 29.89
CA ASP A 58 -18.49 12.03 29.08
C ASP A 58 -19.21 13.19 29.78
N TRP A 59 -18.45 13.95 30.54
CA TRP A 59 -18.94 15.11 31.26
C TRP A 59 -19.49 16.21 30.36
N LYS A 60 -19.06 16.28 29.10
CA LYS A 60 -19.59 17.26 28.11
C LYS A 60 -21.00 16.88 27.65
N VAL A 61 -21.26 15.60 27.49
CA VAL A 61 -22.61 15.09 27.15
C VAL A 61 -23.52 15.19 28.36
N TYR A 62 -23.03 14.84 29.55
CA TYR A 62 -23.78 15.01 30.79
C TYR A 62 -24.26 16.45 30.99
N ALA A 63 -23.38 17.44 30.81
CA ALA A 63 -23.73 18.87 30.93
C ALA A 63 -24.81 19.36 29.94
N ARG A 64 -25.09 18.60 28.88
CA ARG A 64 -26.09 18.96 27.85
C ARG A 64 -27.39 18.15 27.94
N SER A 65 -27.35 16.95 28.50
CA SER A 65 -28.44 15.99 28.40
C SER A 65 -28.94 15.50 29.75
N ASP A 66 -28.31 15.90 30.87
CA ASP A 66 -28.54 15.37 32.22
C ASP A 66 -28.50 13.84 32.33
N LYS A 67 -27.98 13.16 31.31
CA LYS A 67 -27.82 11.70 31.28
C LYS A 67 -26.34 11.35 31.27
N MET A 68 -25.95 10.46 32.16
CA MET A 68 -24.58 9.98 32.22
C MET A 68 -24.34 8.97 31.10
N PHE A 69 -23.41 9.28 30.21
CA PHE A 69 -22.92 8.38 29.17
C PHE A 69 -21.45 8.06 29.42
N THR A 70 -21.11 6.80 29.35
CA THR A 70 -19.72 6.34 29.27
C THR A 70 -19.28 6.35 27.83
N LYS A 71 -18.09 6.92 27.60
CA LYS A 71 -17.39 6.69 26.35
C LYS A 71 -17.05 5.21 26.33
N LYS A 72 -17.73 4.43 25.51
CA LYS A 72 -17.27 3.10 25.17
C LYS A 72 -16.02 3.29 24.34
N PHE A 73 -14.86 3.19 24.98
CA PHE A 73 -13.65 2.89 24.24
C PHE A 73 -13.88 1.47 23.74
N GLU A 74 -14.17 1.31 22.44
CA GLU A 74 -13.99 0.00 21.84
C GLU A 74 -12.58 -0.45 22.26
N GLU A 75 -12.47 -1.72 22.66
CA GLU A 75 -11.17 -2.31 23.00
C GLU A 75 -10.18 -1.82 21.98
N GLU A 76 -9.11 -1.15 22.44
CA GLU A 76 -8.04 -0.70 21.54
C GLU A 76 -7.63 -1.93 20.78
N THR A 77 -8.14 -2.07 19.56
CA THR A 77 -7.68 -3.12 18.67
C THR A 77 -6.24 -2.76 18.41
N ASN A 78 -5.32 -3.36 19.17
CA ASN A 78 -3.88 -3.19 19.02
C ASN A 78 -3.42 -3.81 17.69
N LEU A 79 -4.08 -3.43 16.60
CA LEU A 79 -3.66 -3.85 15.28
C LEU A 79 -2.26 -3.29 15.04
N ARG A 80 -1.34 -4.17 14.72
CA ARG A 80 -0.01 -3.82 14.23
C ARG A 80 -0.01 -3.99 12.73
N CYS A 81 0.25 -2.91 12.02
CA CYS A 81 0.32 -2.91 10.57
C CYS A 81 1.74 -2.57 10.12
N GLN A 82 2.40 -3.49 9.43
CA GLN A 82 3.68 -3.24 8.78
C GLN A 82 3.47 -3.00 7.30
N ILE A 83 3.81 -1.80 6.83
CA ILE A 83 3.75 -1.46 5.41
C ILE A 83 5.14 -1.67 4.83
N ILE A 84 5.21 -2.40 3.74
CA ILE A 84 6.44 -2.75 3.03
C ILE A 84 6.38 -2.14 1.64
N ILE A 85 7.40 -1.39 1.26
CA ILE A 85 7.51 -0.76 -0.06
C ILE A 85 8.77 -1.26 -0.75
N ASP A 86 8.56 -1.80 -1.94
CA ASP A 86 9.61 -2.15 -2.87
C ASP A 86 10.15 -0.88 -3.55
N THR A 87 11.46 -0.74 -3.59
CA THR A 87 12.17 0.35 -4.26
C THR A 87 13.14 -0.15 -5.33
N SER A 88 12.86 -1.34 -5.89
CA SER A 88 13.56 -1.89 -7.05
C SER A 88 13.50 -0.94 -8.25
N SER A 89 14.41 -1.12 -9.19
CA SER A 89 14.49 -0.26 -10.38
C SER A 89 13.21 -0.27 -11.19
N SER A 90 12.52 -1.41 -11.28
CA SER A 90 11.22 -1.55 -11.96
C SER A 90 10.14 -0.64 -11.40
N MET A 91 10.17 -0.34 -10.09
CA MET A 91 9.20 0.54 -9.42
C MET A 91 9.31 2.01 -9.83
N TYR A 92 10.39 2.43 -10.49
CA TYR A 92 10.53 3.79 -11.04
C TYR A 92 9.83 3.95 -12.40
N PHE A 93 9.26 2.88 -12.95
CA PHE A 93 8.45 2.95 -14.17
C PHE A 93 7.00 3.45 -13.86
N PRO A 94 6.38 4.23 -14.78
CA PRO A 94 6.95 4.82 -15.99
C PRO A 94 7.88 5.99 -15.67
N VAL A 95 8.87 6.17 -16.55
CA VAL A 95 9.76 7.34 -16.48
C VAL A 95 8.99 8.58 -16.95
N GLN A 96 8.90 9.57 -16.09
CA GLN A 96 8.10 10.76 -16.33
C GLN A 96 8.88 11.76 -17.22
N GLU A 97 8.52 11.88 -18.49
CA GLU A 97 9.19 12.81 -19.41
C GLU A 97 8.97 14.29 -19.04
N ASN A 98 7.85 14.65 -18.39
CA ASN A 98 7.50 16.04 -18.06
C ASN A 98 7.09 16.25 -16.60
N GLY A 99 7.34 15.29 -15.71
CA GLY A 99 6.92 15.35 -14.32
C GLY A 99 5.41 15.21 -14.11
N LYS A 100 4.68 14.78 -15.13
CA LYS A 100 3.24 14.51 -15.05
C LYS A 100 2.99 13.02 -14.81
N GLY A 101 2.01 12.72 -13.97
CA GLY A 101 1.68 11.36 -13.58
C GLY A 101 2.52 10.87 -12.39
N LEU A 102 2.27 9.64 -11.97
CA LEU A 102 3.00 8.97 -10.89
C LEU A 102 3.69 7.73 -11.45
N ASN A 103 4.93 7.47 -11.04
CA ASN A 103 5.51 6.16 -11.21
C ASN A 103 5.00 5.20 -10.11
N LYS A 104 5.29 3.91 -10.24
CA LYS A 104 4.82 2.88 -9.29
C LYS A 104 5.30 3.14 -7.86
N LEU A 105 6.53 3.63 -7.68
CA LEU A 105 7.08 3.95 -6.36
C LEU A 105 6.36 5.13 -5.72
N GLN A 106 6.15 6.22 -6.45
CA GLN A 106 5.45 7.40 -5.96
C GLN A 106 3.99 7.09 -5.62
N PHE A 107 3.33 6.31 -6.46
CA PHE A 107 1.99 5.80 -6.21
C PHE A 107 1.95 4.97 -4.91
N SER A 108 2.88 4.04 -4.74
CA SER A 108 2.98 3.21 -3.54
C SER A 108 3.23 4.03 -2.28
N ALA A 109 4.10 5.04 -2.35
CA ALA A 109 4.38 5.93 -1.22
C ALA A 109 3.15 6.75 -0.81
N LEU A 110 2.38 7.28 -1.75
CA LEU A 110 1.15 8.02 -1.49
C LEU A 110 0.03 7.11 -0.96
N ALA A 111 -0.11 5.89 -1.50
CA ALA A 111 -1.03 4.89 -1.00
C ALA A 111 -0.70 4.50 0.45
N ALA A 112 0.57 4.25 0.74
CA ALA A 112 1.06 3.96 2.08
C ALA A 112 0.77 5.10 3.07
N ALA A 113 1.05 6.36 2.69
CA ALA A 113 0.74 7.54 3.50
C ALA A 113 -0.76 7.66 3.79
N SER A 114 -1.62 7.35 2.82
CA SER A 114 -3.07 7.36 2.96
C SER A 114 -3.55 6.29 3.94
N ILE A 115 -3.03 5.06 3.84
CA ILE A 115 -3.32 3.98 4.79
C ILE A 115 -2.80 4.34 6.20
N MET A 116 -1.59 4.90 6.32
CA MET A 116 -1.06 5.37 7.61
C MET A 116 -1.93 6.45 8.24
N ASN A 117 -2.52 7.33 7.44
CA ASN A 117 -3.46 8.35 7.94
C ASN A 117 -4.73 7.71 8.50
N LEU A 118 -5.29 6.67 7.84
CA LEU A 118 -6.41 5.89 8.37
C LEU A 118 -6.06 5.17 9.66
N LEU A 119 -4.91 4.48 9.71
CA LEU A 119 -4.41 3.79 10.90
C LEU A 119 -4.23 4.75 12.08
N LYS A 120 -3.65 5.94 11.83
CA LYS A 120 -3.51 7.00 12.84
C LYS A 120 -4.85 7.44 13.38
N LYS A 121 -5.86 7.66 12.52
CA LYS A 121 -7.22 8.02 12.95
C LYS A 121 -7.86 6.93 13.83
N GLN A 122 -7.53 5.67 13.57
CA GLN A 122 -8.00 4.50 14.31
C GLN A 122 -7.14 4.17 15.56
N ARG A 123 -6.09 4.94 15.84
CA ARG A 123 -5.11 4.72 16.92
C ARG A 123 -4.37 3.39 16.84
N ASP A 124 -4.30 2.77 15.66
CA ASP A 124 -3.54 1.57 15.43
C ASP A 124 -2.03 1.83 15.40
N ALA A 125 -1.25 0.80 15.72
CA ALA A 125 0.20 0.85 15.59
C ALA A 125 0.63 0.48 14.17
N PHE A 126 1.51 1.27 13.56
CA PHE A 126 2.01 1.00 12.23
C PHE A 126 3.50 1.27 12.11
N GLY A 127 4.13 0.58 11.19
CA GLY A 127 5.54 0.69 10.84
C GLY A 127 5.74 0.68 9.34
N LEU A 128 6.94 1.02 8.91
CA LEU A 128 7.37 1.07 7.52
C LEU A 128 8.63 0.23 7.34
N SER A 129 8.66 -0.54 6.27
CA SER A 129 9.86 -1.18 5.76
C SER A 129 10.06 -0.78 4.31
N ILE A 130 11.28 -0.48 3.93
CA ILE A 130 11.68 -0.13 2.57
C ILE A 130 12.82 -1.07 2.20
N PHE A 131 12.71 -1.69 1.05
CA PHE A 131 13.72 -2.61 0.55
C PHE A 131 13.99 -2.44 -0.95
N ASP A 132 15.16 -2.86 -1.36
CA ASP A 132 15.56 -3.19 -2.72
C ASP A 132 16.24 -4.57 -2.71
N ASN A 133 17.56 -4.64 -2.85
CA ASN A 133 18.35 -5.87 -2.66
C ASN A 133 18.39 -6.32 -1.20
N ASP A 134 18.36 -5.35 -0.29
CA ASP A 134 18.41 -5.53 1.15
C ASP A 134 17.39 -4.61 1.83
N VAL A 135 17.07 -4.89 3.08
CA VAL A 135 16.19 -4.04 3.88
C VAL A 135 16.93 -2.76 4.25
N ARG A 136 16.58 -1.65 3.60
CA ARG A 136 17.18 -0.32 3.85
C ARG A 136 16.65 0.34 5.10
N ILE A 137 15.35 0.24 5.31
CA ILE A 137 14.66 0.83 6.45
C ILE A 137 13.69 -0.21 7.00
N HIS A 138 13.75 -0.40 8.31
CA HIS A 138 12.74 -1.16 9.05
C HIS A 138 12.43 -0.46 10.35
N THR A 139 11.17 -0.10 10.56
CA THR A 139 10.70 0.55 11.78
C THR A 139 9.71 -0.35 12.52
N LYS A 140 9.83 -0.40 13.85
CA LYS A 140 8.83 -1.10 14.68
C LYS A 140 7.50 -0.35 14.65
N CYS A 141 6.38 -1.10 14.68
CA CYS A 141 5.05 -0.51 14.74
C CYS A 141 4.84 0.32 16.02
N ARG A 142 4.41 1.58 15.86
CA ARG A 142 4.05 2.50 16.96
C ARG A 142 2.86 3.35 16.54
N SER A 143 2.08 3.82 17.52
CA SER A 143 0.91 4.69 17.31
C SER A 143 1.20 6.19 17.56
N ALA A 144 2.42 6.54 18.00
CA ALA A 144 2.79 7.91 18.35
C ALA A 144 2.80 8.85 17.14
N THR A 145 2.33 10.10 17.34
CA THR A 145 2.31 11.11 16.26
C THR A 145 3.71 11.47 15.76
N SER A 146 4.72 11.47 16.64
CA SER A 146 6.12 11.68 16.25
C SER A 146 6.61 10.59 15.29
N HIS A 147 6.21 9.33 15.54
CA HIS A 147 6.53 8.21 14.68
C HIS A 147 5.85 8.36 13.30
N TYR A 148 4.59 8.76 13.27
CA TYR A 148 3.88 9.05 12.02
C TYR A 148 4.63 10.08 11.16
N ARG A 149 5.05 11.21 11.78
CA ARG A 149 5.81 12.25 11.07
C ARG A 149 7.13 11.73 10.52
N LEU A 150 7.84 10.92 11.31
CA LEU A 150 9.09 10.27 10.85
C LEU A 150 8.84 9.41 9.61
N LEU A 151 7.78 8.58 9.62
CA LEU A 151 7.47 7.73 8.47
C LEU A 151 7.10 8.54 7.23
N LEU A 152 6.36 9.66 7.40
CA LEU A 152 6.07 10.57 6.29
C LEU A 152 7.35 11.19 5.70
N THR A 153 8.35 11.51 6.53
CA THR A 153 9.65 11.99 6.04
C THR A 153 10.36 10.95 5.18
N TYR A 154 10.30 9.67 5.56
CA TYR A 154 10.85 8.59 4.72
C TYR A 154 10.10 8.47 3.39
N LEU A 155 8.76 8.51 3.41
CA LEU A 155 7.95 8.46 2.19
C LEU A 155 8.17 9.67 1.28
N ASP A 156 8.30 10.86 1.85
CA ASP A 156 8.63 12.08 1.09
C ASP A 156 10.00 11.97 0.42
N GLY A 157 10.96 11.35 1.10
CA GLY A 157 12.26 11.02 0.52
C GLY A 157 12.15 10.09 -0.68
N LEU A 158 11.30 9.06 -0.63
CA LEU A 158 11.08 8.14 -1.76
C LEU A 158 10.46 8.83 -2.97
N ILE A 159 9.52 9.76 -2.74
CA ILE A 159 8.87 10.51 -3.84
C ILE A 159 9.86 11.39 -4.58
N LYS A 160 10.84 11.94 -3.87
CA LYS A 160 11.88 12.83 -4.41
C LYS A 160 13.10 12.11 -4.93
N ASP A 161 13.23 10.81 -4.61
CA ASP A 161 14.36 9.99 -5.03
C ASP A 161 14.22 9.65 -6.52
N THR A 162 15.26 9.97 -7.28
CA THR A 162 15.39 9.65 -8.70
C THR A 162 16.43 8.58 -8.96
N LYS A 163 17.06 8.05 -7.91
CA LYS A 163 18.14 7.07 -8.05
C LYS A 163 17.56 5.68 -8.29
N GLN A 164 17.89 5.12 -9.43
CA GLN A 164 17.60 3.73 -9.77
C GLN A 164 18.67 2.81 -9.17
N ASN A 165 18.22 1.73 -8.54
CA ASN A 165 19.09 0.67 -8.01
C ASN A 165 19.18 -0.45 -9.05
N LYS A 166 20.39 -0.92 -9.33
CA LYS A 166 20.66 -1.75 -10.49
C LYS A 166 20.41 -3.25 -10.35
N THR A 167 20.07 -3.76 -9.18
CA THR A 167 19.82 -5.20 -8.99
C THR A 167 18.77 -5.43 -7.93
N THR A 168 17.97 -6.49 -8.07
CA THR A 168 16.88 -6.78 -7.14
C THR A 168 17.00 -8.20 -6.58
N SER A 169 16.82 -8.35 -5.27
CA SER A 169 16.63 -9.63 -4.60
C SER A 169 15.45 -9.54 -3.64
N THR A 170 14.26 -9.41 -4.20
CA THR A 170 12.99 -9.28 -3.49
C THR A 170 12.80 -10.42 -2.48
N ALA A 171 13.13 -11.65 -2.88
CA ALA A 171 13.00 -12.83 -2.03
C ALA A 171 13.81 -12.73 -0.74
N LYS A 172 15.09 -12.34 -0.83
CA LYS A 172 15.99 -12.20 0.34
C LYS A 172 15.46 -11.15 1.32
N ALA A 173 15.06 -9.98 0.81
CA ALA A 173 14.53 -8.89 1.63
C ALA A 173 13.24 -9.30 2.34
N LEU A 174 12.33 -9.98 1.65
CA LEU A 174 11.08 -10.46 2.24
C LEU A 174 11.32 -11.52 3.33
N HIS A 175 12.31 -12.43 3.17
CA HIS A 175 12.69 -13.37 4.22
C HIS A 175 13.19 -12.64 5.47
N GLN A 176 14.08 -11.65 5.31
CA GLN A 176 14.58 -10.85 6.44
C GLN A 176 13.44 -10.09 7.15
N LEU A 177 12.50 -9.56 6.39
CA LEU A 177 11.34 -8.86 6.96
C LEU A 177 10.40 -9.80 7.69
N ALA A 178 10.19 -11.04 7.19
CA ALA A 178 9.37 -12.05 7.86
C ALA A 178 9.90 -12.38 9.27
N ASP A 179 11.22 -12.38 9.46
CA ASP A 179 11.85 -12.63 10.78
C ASP A 179 11.75 -11.42 11.72
N ASN A 180 11.76 -10.20 11.18
CA ASN A 180 11.82 -8.97 11.97
C ASN A 180 10.44 -8.40 12.35
N ILE A 181 9.39 -8.73 11.59
CA ILE A 181 8.03 -8.24 11.84
C ILE A 181 7.42 -8.97 13.03
N HIS A 182 6.79 -8.22 13.93
CA HIS A 182 6.10 -8.82 15.07
C HIS A 182 4.99 -9.77 14.61
N ARG A 183 4.99 -10.99 15.14
CA ARG A 183 3.99 -12.03 14.79
C ARG A 183 2.56 -11.54 14.92
N ARG A 184 1.67 -12.07 14.09
CA ARG A 184 0.24 -11.70 14.04
C ARG A 184 0.01 -10.22 13.70
N SER A 185 0.81 -9.67 12.79
CA SER A 185 0.61 -8.33 12.24
C SER A 185 -0.16 -8.39 10.93
N LEU A 186 -0.83 -7.30 10.58
CA LEU A 186 -1.23 -7.04 9.20
C LEU A 186 0.02 -6.58 8.44
N VAL A 187 0.34 -7.24 7.35
CA VAL A 187 1.45 -6.88 6.47
C VAL A 187 0.88 -6.44 5.13
N ILE A 188 1.20 -5.23 4.72
CA ILE A 188 0.78 -4.66 3.44
C ILE A 188 2.03 -4.47 2.60
N ILE A 189 2.07 -5.09 1.42
CA ILE A 189 3.21 -5.05 0.51
C ILE A 189 2.81 -4.30 -0.75
N PHE A 190 3.62 -3.32 -1.16
CA PHE A 190 3.54 -2.64 -2.43
C PHE A 190 4.75 -3.03 -3.26
N SER A 191 4.56 -3.81 -4.31
CA SER A 191 5.61 -4.29 -5.21
C SER A 191 4.99 -4.76 -6.52
N ASP A 192 5.73 -4.72 -7.61
CA ASP A 192 5.38 -5.41 -8.84
C ASP A 192 5.81 -6.89 -8.82
N MET A 193 6.48 -7.30 -7.74
CA MET A 193 7.00 -8.67 -7.54
C MET A 193 7.86 -9.17 -8.70
N PHE A 194 8.43 -8.24 -9.47
CA PHE A 194 9.34 -8.59 -10.54
C PHE A 194 10.72 -8.87 -9.94
N ASP A 195 11.18 -10.09 -10.07
CA ASP A 195 12.54 -10.50 -9.69
C ASP A 195 13.20 -10.99 -10.99
N GLY A 196 14.21 -10.29 -11.49
CA GLY A 196 14.85 -10.58 -12.78
C GLY A 196 15.44 -11.98 -12.92
N ASN A 197 15.30 -12.81 -11.89
CA ASN A 197 15.68 -14.21 -11.90
C ASN A 197 14.53 -15.09 -12.43
N ASP A 198 14.81 -15.96 -13.36
CA ASP A 198 13.87 -16.98 -13.89
C ASP A 198 13.30 -17.94 -12.80
N ASN A 199 13.77 -17.85 -11.57
CA ASN A 199 13.42 -18.76 -10.48
C ASN A 199 12.51 -18.11 -9.44
N ASN A 200 11.22 -18.05 -9.75
CA ASN A 200 10.17 -17.55 -8.84
C ASN A 200 10.01 -18.36 -7.54
N LYS A 201 10.71 -19.48 -7.38
CA LYS A 201 10.57 -20.37 -6.21
C LYS A 201 10.95 -19.68 -4.91
N ASP A 202 12.03 -18.89 -4.93
CA ASP A 202 12.53 -18.22 -3.74
C ASP A 202 11.58 -17.09 -3.31
N LEU A 203 11.01 -16.37 -4.28
CA LEU A 203 9.98 -15.36 -4.02
C LEU A 203 8.73 -15.97 -3.38
N PHE A 204 8.25 -17.11 -3.92
CA PHE A 204 7.11 -17.81 -3.36
C PHE A 204 7.40 -18.39 -1.96
N ALA A 205 8.62 -18.86 -1.72
CA ALA A 205 9.05 -19.31 -0.39
C ALA A 205 9.07 -18.14 0.62
N ALA A 206 9.50 -16.95 0.20
CA ALA A 206 9.49 -15.75 1.04
C ALA A 206 8.06 -15.29 1.41
N LEU A 207 7.14 -15.31 0.44
CA LEU A 207 5.71 -15.05 0.69
C LEU A 207 5.10 -16.08 1.66
N GLN A 208 5.45 -17.36 1.50
CA GLN A 208 5.01 -18.42 2.41
C GLN A 208 5.58 -18.21 3.82
N HIS A 209 6.83 -17.76 3.96
CA HIS A 209 7.46 -17.46 5.24
C HIS A 209 6.72 -16.36 5.99
N LEU A 210 6.34 -15.27 5.33
CA LEU A 210 5.49 -14.22 5.92
C LEU A 210 4.19 -14.82 6.48
N LYS A 211 3.54 -15.73 5.77
CA LYS A 211 2.31 -16.35 6.24
C LYS A 211 2.53 -17.34 7.38
N TYR A 212 3.66 -18.04 7.40
CA TYR A 212 4.02 -18.96 8.48
C TYR A 212 4.12 -18.23 9.84
N ALA A 213 4.58 -16.99 9.88
CA ALA A 213 4.61 -16.12 11.06
C ALA A 213 3.22 -15.66 11.53
N LYS A 214 2.14 -16.21 10.94
CA LYS A 214 0.72 -15.90 11.22
C LYS A 214 0.34 -14.45 10.92
N HIS A 215 1.00 -13.83 9.96
CA HIS A 215 0.60 -12.52 9.47
C HIS A 215 -0.65 -12.63 8.58
N GLU A 216 -1.49 -11.58 8.64
CA GLU A 216 -2.44 -11.31 7.58
C GLU A 216 -1.75 -10.48 6.53
N VAL A 217 -1.68 -10.99 5.30
CA VAL A 217 -0.88 -10.36 4.23
C VAL A 217 -1.79 -9.87 3.12
N ILE A 218 -1.61 -8.62 2.73
CA ILE A 218 -2.19 -8.02 1.52
C ILE A 218 -1.02 -7.67 0.60
N LEU A 219 -1.04 -8.20 -0.61
CA LEU A 219 -0.12 -7.83 -1.67
C LEU A 219 -0.85 -6.92 -2.66
N PHE A 220 -0.48 -5.66 -2.72
CA PHE A 220 -0.81 -4.75 -3.80
C PHE A 220 0.22 -4.93 -4.91
N HIS A 221 -0.18 -5.63 -5.96
CA HIS A 221 0.62 -5.81 -7.16
C HIS A 221 0.52 -4.56 -8.01
N VAL A 222 1.54 -3.70 -7.88
CA VAL A 222 1.55 -2.35 -8.48
C VAL A 222 2.04 -2.43 -9.91
N THR A 223 1.20 -2.03 -10.86
CA THR A 223 1.50 -2.08 -12.29
C THR A 223 1.01 -0.84 -13.03
N ASP A 224 1.64 -0.54 -14.14
CA ASP A 224 1.07 0.31 -15.18
C ASP A 224 0.38 -0.60 -16.21
N LYS A 225 -0.93 -0.79 -16.05
CA LYS A 225 -1.69 -1.71 -16.89
C LYS A 225 -1.51 -1.44 -18.37
N LYS A 226 -1.57 -0.18 -18.75
CA LYS A 226 -1.48 0.24 -20.15
C LYS A 226 -0.15 -0.16 -20.79
N HIS A 227 0.96 0.11 -20.13
CA HIS A 227 2.28 -0.09 -20.72
C HIS A 227 2.91 -1.45 -20.37
N GLU A 228 2.66 -1.97 -19.15
CA GLU A 228 3.26 -3.24 -18.71
C GLU A 228 2.37 -4.45 -19.01
N LEU A 229 1.03 -4.36 -18.82
CA LEU A 229 0.16 -5.53 -19.03
C LEU A 229 -0.39 -5.59 -20.45
N ASP A 230 -0.92 -4.47 -20.97
CA ASP A 230 -1.55 -4.42 -22.29
C ASP A 230 -0.53 -4.09 -23.39
N PHE A 231 0.69 -3.70 -23.02
CA PHE A 231 1.80 -3.32 -23.91
C PHE A 231 1.33 -2.36 -25.00
N GLU A 232 0.63 -1.28 -24.59
CA GLU A 232 0.10 -0.28 -25.50
C GLU A 232 1.08 0.87 -25.69
N TYR A 233 1.73 0.87 -26.84
CA TYR A 233 2.62 1.93 -27.31
C TYR A 233 2.17 2.44 -28.66
N GLU A 234 2.56 3.66 -29.01
CA GLU A 234 2.33 4.21 -30.35
C GLU A 234 3.07 3.39 -31.42
N ASN A 235 2.57 3.42 -32.65
CA ASN A 235 3.18 2.65 -33.75
C ASN A 235 4.46 3.34 -34.26
N ARG A 236 5.50 3.32 -33.45
CA ARG A 236 6.87 3.81 -33.77
C ARG A 236 7.92 2.88 -33.15
N PRO A 237 9.16 2.88 -33.66
CA PRO A 237 10.25 2.15 -33.02
C PRO A 237 10.54 2.72 -31.63
N TYR A 238 10.71 1.83 -30.64
CA TYR A 238 11.10 2.18 -29.29
C TYR A 238 12.45 1.56 -28.95
N LEU A 239 13.23 2.27 -28.16
CA LEU A 239 14.37 1.74 -27.45
C LEU A 239 13.87 1.29 -26.06
N PHE A 240 13.74 -0.01 -25.85
CA PHE A 240 13.46 -0.55 -24.53
C PHE A 240 14.75 -0.71 -23.77
N VAL A 241 14.79 -0.18 -22.56
CA VAL A 241 15.93 -0.27 -21.66
C VAL A 241 15.50 -1.08 -20.46
N ASP A 242 16.19 -2.17 -20.19
CA ASP A 242 16.00 -2.90 -18.96
C ASP A 242 16.49 -2.05 -17.78
N MET A 243 15.61 -1.75 -16.85
CA MET A 243 15.92 -0.85 -15.73
C MET A 243 16.85 -1.49 -14.70
N GLU A 244 17.03 -2.81 -14.71
CA GLU A 244 17.91 -3.55 -13.80
C GLU A 244 19.28 -3.79 -14.40
N SER A 245 19.35 -4.32 -15.63
CA SER A 245 20.62 -4.64 -16.31
C SER A 245 21.18 -3.48 -17.11
N GLY A 246 20.34 -2.54 -17.52
CA GLY A 246 20.69 -1.46 -18.45
C GLY A 246 20.83 -1.93 -19.90
N GLU A 247 20.44 -3.15 -20.23
CA GLU A 247 20.44 -3.66 -21.60
C GLU A 247 19.44 -2.91 -22.46
N GLU A 248 19.86 -2.58 -23.68
CA GLU A 248 19.06 -1.82 -24.63
C GLU A 248 18.64 -2.70 -25.80
N ILE A 249 17.33 -2.74 -26.08
CA ILE A 249 16.78 -3.48 -27.22
C ILE A 249 15.93 -2.55 -28.07
N LYS A 250 16.27 -2.40 -29.33
CA LYS A 250 15.45 -1.69 -30.33
C LYS A 250 14.43 -2.65 -30.92
N LEU A 251 13.16 -2.42 -30.65
CA LEU A 251 12.08 -3.27 -31.14
C LEU A 251 10.92 -2.44 -31.69
N GLN A 252 10.22 -3.01 -32.66
CA GLN A 252 8.88 -2.58 -33.02
C GLN A 252 7.90 -3.32 -32.09
N HIS A 253 7.20 -2.59 -31.22
CA HIS A 253 6.38 -3.17 -30.14
C HIS A 253 5.38 -4.22 -30.63
N HIS A 254 4.77 -4.04 -31.79
CA HIS A 254 3.78 -4.98 -32.33
C HIS A 254 4.34 -6.35 -32.70
N GLN A 255 5.65 -6.48 -32.96
CA GLN A 255 6.27 -7.77 -33.30
C GLN A 255 6.44 -8.67 -32.06
N VAL A 256 6.54 -8.08 -30.88
CA VAL A 256 6.77 -8.81 -29.62
C VAL A 256 5.58 -8.76 -28.68
N LYS A 257 4.57 -7.93 -28.97
CA LYS A 257 3.43 -7.66 -28.11
C LYS A 257 2.73 -8.94 -27.65
N GLU A 258 2.37 -9.80 -28.58
CA GLU A 258 1.60 -11.04 -28.24
C GLU A 258 2.40 -11.94 -27.30
N LEU A 259 3.66 -12.19 -27.62
CA LEU A 259 4.53 -13.04 -26.79
C LEU A 259 4.82 -12.42 -25.42
N TYR A 260 5.01 -11.11 -25.36
CA TYR A 260 5.25 -10.39 -24.13
C TYR A 260 4.01 -10.45 -23.22
N VAL A 261 2.84 -10.08 -23.75
CA VAL A 261 1.57 -10.10 -23.00
C VAL A 261 1.25 -11.49 -22.49
N GLU A 262 1.45 -12.54 -23.31
CA GLU A 262 1.25 -13.92 -22.88
C GLU A 262 2.14 -14.29 -21.68
N LYS A 263 3.44 -13.95 -21.74
CA LYS A 263 4.38 -14.24 -20.64
C LYS A 263 4.02 -13.47 -19.36
N VAL A 264 3.70 -12.19 -19.47
CA VAL A 264 3.36 -11.34 -18.31
C VAL A 264 2.06 -11.82 -17.67
N LEU A 265 1.04 -12.15 -18.47
CA LEU A 265 -0.23 -12.67 -17.95
C LEU A 265 -0.03 -14.04 -17.27
N LYS A 266 0.77 -14.92 -17.86
CA LYS A 266 1.10 -16.22 -17.25
C LYS A 266 1.80 -16.04 -15.91
N TYR A 267 2.78 -15.16 -15.82
CA TYR A 267 3.46 -14.85 -14.56
C TYR A 267 2.49 -14.30 -13.51
N LYS A 268 1.66 -13.31 -13.90
CA LYS A 268 0.66 -12.73 -13.00
C LYS A 268 -0.33 -13.78 -12.47
N GLU A 269 -0.82 -14.67 -13.32
CA GLU A 269 -1.72 -15.75 -12.90
C GLU A 269 -1.01 -16.74 -11.97
N GLU A 270 0.25 -17.09 -12.21
CA GLU A 270 1.04 -17.94 -11.32
C GLU A 270 1.19 -17.29 -9.94
N LEU A 271 1.57 -15.99 -9.88
CA LEU A 271 1.70 -15.22 -8.64
C LEU A 271 0.36 -15.17 -7.88
N LYS A 272 -0.73 -14.90 -8.59
CA LYS A 272 -2.08 -14.85 -8.01
C LYS A 272 -2.51 -16.20 -7.43
N MET A 273 -2.25 -17.30 -8.15
CA MET A 273 -2.54 -18.64 -7.67
C MET A 273 -1.71 -19.00 -6.44
N LYS A 274 -0.43 -18.63 -6.39
CA LYS A 274 0.42 -18.82 -5.21
C LYS A 274 -0.05 -18.00 -4.01
N CYS A 275 -0.41 -16.75 -4.23
CA CYS A 275 -1.02 -15.90 -3.19
C CYS A 275 -2.29 -16.54 -2.62
N LEU A 276 -3.17 -17.03 -3.48
CA LEU A 276 -4.39 -17.74 -3.08
C LEU A 276 -4.07 -19.01 -2.26
N GLN A 277 -3.11 -19.80 -2.71
CA GLN A 277 -2.64 -21.02 -2.02
C GLN A 277 -2.15 -20.70 -0.60
N TYR A 278 -1.43 -19.60 -0.43
CA TYR A 278 -0.88 -19.17 0.87
C TYR A 278 -1.85 -18.32 1.69
N LYS A 279 -3.09 -18.10 1.21
CA LYS A 279 -4.08 -17.21 1.83
C LYS A 279 -3.56 -15.77 1.99
N ILE A 280 -2.82 -15.30 1.00
CA ILE A 280 -2.40 -13.92 0.81
C ILE A 280 -3.45 -13.24 -0.07
N GLU A 281 -3.91 -12.07 0.33
CA GLU A 281 -4.85 -11.29 -0.46
C GLU A 281 -4.08 -10.58 -1.58
N PHE A 282 -4.28 -11.03 -2.82
CA PHE A 282 -3.67 -10.44 -4.00
C PHE A 282 -4.61 -9.41 -4.60
N ILE A 283 -4.15 -8.16 -4.72
CA ILE A 283 -4.93 -7.04 -5.23
C ILE A 283 -4.13 -6.36 -6.33
N GLU A 284 -4.73 -6.28 -7.51
CA GLU A 284 -4.16 -5.53 -8.62
C GLU A 284 -4.29 -4.02 -8.31
N ALA A 285 -3.19 -3.30 -8.44
CA ALA A 285 -3.10 -1.87 -8.14
C ALA A 285 -2.54 -1.14 -9.38
N ASP A 286 -3.44 -0.80 -10.31
CA ASP A 286 -3.08 0.00 -11.46
C ASP A 286 -2.87 1.46 -11.05
N ILE A 287 -1.69 2.01 -11.35
CA ILE A 287 -1.35 3.39 -11.04
C ILE A 287 -2.30 4.41 -11.72
N ASN A 288 -2.97 4.00 -12.78
CA ASN A 288 -3.90 4.83 -13.55
C ASN A 288 -5.33 4.82 -12.97
N GLU A 289 -5.69 3.84 -12.13
CA GLU A 289 -7.02 3.76 -11.49
C GLU A 289 -7.13 4.58 -10.19
N GLY A 290 -6.01 5.03 -9.64
CA GLY A 290 -5.95 5.82 -8.42
C GLY A 290 -6.03 4.99 -7.13
N PHE A 291 -6.28 5.65 -6.00
CA PHE A 291 -6.13 5.04 -4.66
C PHE A 291 -7.41 4.41 -4.11
N VAL A 292 -8.57 4.65 -4.73
CA VAL A 292 -9.86 4.15 -4.22
C VAL A 292 -9.89 2.64 -4.06
N PRO A 293 -9.45 1.82 -5.05
CA PRO A 293 -9.42 0.37 -4.91
C PRO A 293 -8.54 -0.10 -3.74
N ILE A 294 -7.39 0.55 -3.53
CA ILE A 294 -6.46 0.23 -2.43
C ILE A 294 -7.12 0.47 -1.08
N LEU A 295 -7.71 1.66 -0.88
CA LEU A 295 -8.34 2.02 0.38
C LEU A 295 -9.58 1.15 0.67
N GLN A 296 -10.38 0.82 -0.35
CA GLN A 296 -11.52 -0.08 -0.22
C GLN A 296 -11.08 -1.47 0.25
N ASN A 297 -10.10 -2.07 -0.41
CA ASN A 297 -9.61 -3.40 -0.06
C ASN A 297 -9.00 -3.43 1.35
N TYR A 298 -8.24 -2.39 1.71
CA TYR A 298 -7.74 -2.23 3.08
C TYR A 298 -8.89 -2.21 4.10
N MET A 299 -9.94 -1.41 3.86
CA MET A 299 -11.09 -1.29 4.78
C MET A 299 -11.87 -2.60 4.90
N VAL A 300 -12.09 -3.32 3.78
CA VAL A 300 -12.75 -4.64 3.79
C VAL A 300 -11.95 -5.63 4.62
N LYS A 301 -10.62 -5.68 4.44
CA LYS A 301 -9.75 -6.57 5.20
C LYS A 301 -9.79 -6.25 6.68
N ARG A 302 -9.69 -4.98 7.01
CA ARG A 302 -9.73 -4.53 8.40
C ARG A 302 -11.02 -4.94 9.12
N ASN A 303 -12.16 -4.80 8.46
CA ASN A 303 -13.45 -5.18 9.06
C ASN A 303 -13.57 -6.70 9.30
N LYS A 304 -12.89 -7.53 8.51
CA LYS A 304 -12.83 -8.98 8.73
C LYS A 304 -11.90 -9.39 9.87
N MET A 305 -11.06 -8.49 10.35
CA MET A 305 -10.09 -8.73 11.44
C MET A 305 -10.63 -8.29 12.81
N LYS A 306 -11.76 -7.57 12.84
CA LYS A 306 -12.52 -7.27 14.06
C LYS A 306 -13.37 -8.46 14.45
#